data_260089ed17a55b7c07ce489c533dcac2
#
_entry.id   260089ed17a55b7c07ce489c533dcac2
#
_cell.length_a   1.000
_cell.length_b   1.000
_cell.length_c   1.000
_cell.angle_alpha   90.00
_cell.angle_beta   90.00
_cell.angle_gamma   90.00
#
_symmetry.space_group_name_H-M   'P 1'
#
loop_
_entity.id
_entity.type
_entity.pdbx_description
1 polymer ?
#
loop_
_entity_poly.entity_id
_entity_poly.type
_entity_poly.pdbx_seq_one_letter_code
_entity_poly.pdbx_strand_id
1 'polypeptide(L)'
;EKISLPIAAKTLPFFFDNKDANLNLQDIGFKPYIGFNYSGDKEQNFVTRWKKILDDNRKFLINDKDNTEIYNLNKNIIDYNYNVLIKTNWKSKALRELDSLPSNIKDIILENTDLI
;
A
#
# COMPACT_ATOMS: atom_id res chain seq x y z
N GLU A 1 -2.24 3.00 -9.21
CA GLU A 1 -2.24 4.45 -9.42
C GLU A 1 -2.52 5.21 -8.11
N LYS A 2 -3.64 4.94 -7.42
CA LYS A 2 -4.02 5.62 -6.17
C LYS A 2 -3.00 5.45 -5.02
N ILE A 3 -2.28 4.35 -4.99
CA ILE A 3 -1.25 4.06 -3.98
C ILE A 3 0.11 4.63 -4.40
N SER A 4 0.46 4.51 -5.67
CA SER A 4 1.77 4.93 -6.16
C SER A 4 1.98 6.44 -6.12
N LEU A 5 0.95 7.22 -6.41
CA LEU A 5 1.06 8.68 -6.46
C LEU A 5 1.45 9.32 -5.12
N PRO A 6 0.82 8.98 -3.98
CA PRO A 6 1.26 9.49 -2.67
C PRO A 6 2.69 9.09 -2.31
N ILE A 7 3.10 7.87 -2.63
CA ILE A 7 4.47 7.38 -2.39
C ILE A 7 5.47 8.15 -3.27
N ALA A 8 5.17 8.36 -4.54
CA ALA A 8 6.00 9.15 -5.46
C ALA A 8 6.15 10.61 -5.02
N ALA A 9 5.11 11.18 -4.44
CA ALA A 9 5.11 12.54 -3.89
C ALA A 9 5.82 12.67 -2.54
N LYS A 10 6.32 11.57 -1.97
CA LYS A 10 6.94 11.52 -0.62
C LYS A 10 6.04 12.10 0.47
N THR A 11 4.75 11.87 0.36
CA THR A 11 3.78 12.19 1.42
C THR A 11 3.72 11.03 2.42
N LEU A 12 3.02 11.24 3.54
CA LEU A 12 2.68 10.17 4.46
C LEU A 12 1.23 9.73 4.18
N PRO A 13 1.03 8.68 3.36
CA PRO A 13 -0.32 8.24 3.03
C PRO A 13 -0.94 7.46 4.19
N PHE A 14 -2.24 7.64 4.35
CA PHE A 14 -3.07 6.87 5.25
C PHE A 14 -3.96 5.94 4.42
N PHE A 15 -3.65 4.64 4.43
CA PHE A 15 -4.33 3.66 3.62
C PHE A 15 -5.47 2.96 4.37
N PHE A 16 -6.65 2.96 3.78
CA PHE A 16 -7.74 2.06 4.15
C PHE A 16 -8.48 1.67 2.86
N ASP A 17 -8.46 0.40 2.56
CA ASP A 17 -8.97 -0.13 1.31
C ASP A 17 -9.57 -1.53 1.56
N ASN A 18 -9.33 -2.45 0.67
CA ASN A 18 -9.75 -3.84 0.81
C ASN A 18 -9.12 -4.50 2.05
N LYS A 19 -9.71 -5.61 2.47
CA LYS A 19 -9.15 -6.41 3.56
C LYS A 19 -7.68 -6.74 3.31
N ASP A 20 -6.86 -6.60 4.34
CA ASP A 20 -5.42 -6.87 4.33
C ASP A 20 -4.60 -5.98 3.35
N ALA A 21 -5.11 -4.82 2.95
CA ALA A 21 -4.45 -3.93 1.99
C ALA A 21 -3.03 -3.55 2.42
N ASN A 22 -2.82 -3.24 3.69
CA ASN A 22 -1.50 -2.88 4.21
C ASN A 22 -0.54 -4.07 4.26
N LEU A 23 -1.03 -5.28 4.55
CA LEU A 23 -0.25 -6.51 4.49
C LEU A 23 0.19 -6.81 3.04
N ASN A 24 -0.72 -6.66 2.09
CA ASN A 24 -0.43 -6.86 0.67
C ASN A 24 0.65 -5.88 0.15
N LEU A 25 0.67 -4.64 0.63
CA LEU A 25 1.75 -3.69 0.29
C LEU A 25 3.11 -4.16 0.81
N GLN A 26 3.17 -4.76 2.00
CA GLN A 26 4.40 -5.33 2.53
C GLN A 26 4.90 -6.51 1.68
N ASP A 27 4.00 -7.36 1.20
CA ASP A 27 4.34 -8.51 0.36
C ASP A 27 5.00 -8.11 -0.96
N ILE A 28 4.68 -6.94 -1.49
CA ILE A 28 5.31 -6.42 -2.71
C ILE A 28 6.55 -5.54 -2.46
N GLY A 29 6.97 -5.40 -1.21
CA GLY A 29 8.25 -4.80 -0.82
C GLY A 29 8.20 -3.46 -0.12
N PHE A 30 7.02 -2.87 0.10
CA PHE A 30 6.89 -1.63 0.88
C PHE A 30 6.98 -1.89 2.37
N LYS A 31 7.52 -0.94 3.13
CA LYS A 31 7.52 -0.97 4.59
C LYS A 31 6.26 -0.31 5.13
N PRO A 32 5.67 -0.86 6.20
CA PRO A 32 4.55 -0.22 6.87
C PRO A 32 4.98 1.08 7.52
N TYR A 33 4.10 2.08 7.50
CA TYR A 33 4.32 3.33 8.23
C TYR A 33 4.09 3.10 9.72
N ILE A 34 4.93 3.71 10.55
CA ILE A 34 4.93 3.55 12.01
C ILE A 34 3.93 4.53 12.64
N GLY A 35 3.27 4.10 13.71
CA GLY A 35 2.39 4.92 14.53
C GLY A 35 0.91 4.85 14.18
N PHE A 36 0.56 4.43 12.97
CA PHE A 36 -0.83 4.13 12.62
C PHE A 36 -1.27 2.76 13.15
N ASN A 37 -2.52 2.67 13.56
CA ASN A 37 -3.13 1.41 13.94
C ASN A 37 -3.99 0.87 12.80
N TYR A 38 -3.53 -0.19 12.15
CA TYR A 38 -4.22 -0.88 11.06
C TYR A 38 -4.87 -2.20 11.50
N SER A 39 -5.11 -2.41 12.80
CA SER A 39 -5.72 -3.66 13.27
C SER A 39 -7.11 -3.92 12.67
N GLY A 40 -7.83 -2.86 12.28
CA GLY A 40 -9.11 -2.94 11.57
C GLY A 40 -9.02 -3.49 10.15
N ASP A 41 -7.83 -3.54 9.55
CA ASP A 41 -7.61 -4.03 8.18
C ASP A 41 -8.06 -5.49 7.97
N LYS A 42 -8.14 -6.26 9.04
CA LYS A 42 -8.58 -7.66 9.05
C LYS A 42 -10.10 -7.84 9.01
N GLU A 43 -10.87 -6.78 9.25
CA GLU A 43 -12.32 -6.87 9.27
C GLU A 43 -12.88 -7.20 7.88
N GLN A 44 -13.77 -8.20 7.83
CA GLN A 44 -14.37 -8.63 6.57
C GLN A 44 -15.32 -7.58 5.99
N ASN A 45 -16.16 -7.00 6.86
CA ASN A 45 -17.12 -6.00 6.44
C ASN A 45 -16.43 -4.68 6.14
N PHE A 46 -16.65 -4.15 4.97
CA PHE A 46 -16.09 -2.91 4.47
C PHE A 46 -16.34 -1.70 5.39
N VAL A 47 -17.59 -1.48 5.81
CA VAL A 47 -17.96 -0.36 6.67
C VAL A 47 -17.32 -0.49 8.05
N THR A 48 -17.36 -1.69 8.64
CA THR A 48 -16.74 -2.00 9.93
C THR A 48 -15.23 -1.78 9.88
N ARG A 49 -14.57 -2.24 8.82
CA ARG A 49 -13.14 -2.05 8.61
C ARG A 49 -12.76 -0.57 8.56
N TRP A 50 -13.42 0.20 7.73
CA TRP A 50 -13.14 1.62 7.58
C TRP A 50 -13.39 2.40 8.86
N LYS A 51 -14.54 2.17 9.49
CA LYS A 51 -14.88 2.82 10.77
C LYS A 51 -13.82 2.55 11.82
N LYS A 52 -13.41 1.30 11.99
CA LYS A 52 -12.38 0.92 12.97
C LYS A 52 -11.04 1.60 12.68
N ILE A 53 -10.57 1.57 11.44
CA ILE A 53 -9.29 2.20 11.08
C ILE A 53 -9.35 3.72 11.30
N LEU A 54 -10.44 4.38 10.93
CA LEU A 54 -10.60 5.82 11.14
C LEU A 54 -10.67 6.17 12.63
N ASP A 55 -11.44 5.44 13.42
CA ASP A 55 -11.57 5.68 14.86
C ASP A 55 -10.25 5.45 15.61
N ASP A 56 -9.53 4.39 15.29
CA ASP A 56 -8.25 4.04 15.91
C ASP A 56 -7.13 5.05 15.60
N ASN A 57 -7.27 5.82 14.52
CA ASN A 57 -6.25 6.78 14.06
C ASN A 57 -6.73 8.24 14.07
N ARG A 58 -7.88 8.51 14.64
CA ARG A 58 -8.56 9.81 14.57
C ARG A 58 -7.68 11.00 14.95
N LYS A 59 -6.84 10.86 15.98
CA LYS A 59 -5.96 11.94 16.43
C LYS A 59 -5.00 12.45 15.34
N PHE A 60 -4.52 11.57 14.48
CA PHE A 60 -3.60 11.94 13.39
C PHE A 60 -4.31 12.63 12.23
N LEU A 61 -5.63 12.48 12.13
CA LEU A 61 -6.43 13.06 11.06
C LEU A 61 -6.94 14.46 11.39
N ILE A 62 -6.98 14.83 12.69
CA ILE A 62 -7.59 16.09 13.16
C ILE A 62 -6.65 16.99 13.94
N ASN A 63 -5.44 16.54 14.29
CA ASN A 63 -4.50 17.31 15.12
C ASN A 63 -3.19 17.55 14.36
N ASP A 64 -2.89 18.82 14.06
CA ASP A 64 -1.70 19.20 13.26
C ASP A 64 -0.37 18.83 13.94
N LYS A 65 -0.30 18.91 15.28
CA LYS A 65 0.89 18.52 16.03
C LYS A 65 1.15 17.03 15.90
N ASP A 66 0.14 16.20 16.12
CA ASP A 66 0.25 14.74 16.00
C ASP A 66 0.57 14.34 14.56
N ASN A 67 0.03 15.05 13.58
CA ASN A 67 0.34 14.87 12.16
C ASN A 67 1.83 15.13 11.86
N THR A 68 2.38 16.21 12.38
CA THR A 68 3.79 16.56 12.21
C THR A 68 4.71 15.54 12.87
N GLU A 69 4.38 15.10 14.07
CA GLU A 69 5.15 14.09 14.80
C GLU A 69 5.19 12.76 14.06
N ILE A 70 4.03 12.28 13.59
CA ILE A 70 3.97 10.99 12.86
C ILE A 70 4.68 11.08 11.50
N TYR A 71 4.61 12.22 10.81
CA TYR A 71 5.37 12.43 9.58
C TYR A 71 6.88 12.34 9.83
N ASN A 72 7.37 13.04 10.85
CA ASN A 72 8.78 13.02 11.22
C ASN A 72 9.28 11.63 11.62
N LEU A 73 8.45 10.85 12.32
CA LEU A 73 8.74 9.47 12.68
C LEU A 73 8.93 8.56 11.45
N ASN A 74 8.24 8.89 10.35
CA ASN A 74 8.20 8.06 9.15
C ASN A 74 9.12 8.54 8.01
N LYS A 75 9.92 9.58 8.18
CA LYS A 75 10.77 10.12 7.10
C LYS A 75 11.61 9.06 6.39
N ASN A 76 12.28 8.19 7.14
CA ASN A 76 13.11 7.13 6.58
C ASN A 76 12.28 6.08 5.82
N ILE A 77 11.08 5.79 6.31
CA ILE A 77 10.17 4.84 5.65
C ILE A 77 9.59 5.46 4.37
N ILE A 78 9.27 6.73 4.40
CA ILE A 78 8.82 7.49 3.21
C ILE A 78 9.87 7.42 2.11
N ASP A 79 11.13 7.70 2.43
CA ASP A 79 12.24 7.61 1.47
C ASP A 79 12.50 6.18 1.00
N TYR A 80 12.42 5.22 1.89
CA TYR A 80 12.53 3.80 1.53
C TYR A 80 11.45 3.39 0.54
N ASN A 81 10.19 3.69 0.83
CA ASN A 81 9.06 3.32 -0.02
C ASN A 81 9.11 4.03 -1.39
N TYR A 82 9.54 5.28 -1.41
CA TYR A 82 9.82 5.99 -2.65
C TYR A 82 10.86 5.25 -3.50
N ASN A 83 11.97 4.83 -2.90
CA ASN A 83 13.01 4.09 -3.60
C ASN A 83 12.52 2.72 -4.10
N VAL A 84 11.71 2.01 -3.32
CA VAL A 84 11.07 0.76 -3.77
C VAL A 84 10.23 1.02 -5.02
N LEU A 85 9.41 2.08 -5.00
CA LEU A 85 8.53 2.41 -6.12
C LEU A 85 9.31 2.66 -7.42
N ILE A 86 10.37 3.49 -7.36
CA ILE A 86 11.06 3.94 -8.58
C ILE A 86 12.15 2.96 -9.06
N LYS A 87 12.73 2.14 -8.17
CA LYS A 87 13.84 1.23 -8.51
C LYS A 87 13.40 -0.19 -8.82
N THR A 88 12.19 -0.58 -8.42
CA THR A 88 11.68 -1.92 -8.70
C THR A 88 11.28 -2.06 -10.17
N ASN A 89 11.76 -3.11 -10.82
CA ASN A 89 11.27 -3.47 -12.15
C ASN A 89 9.90 -4.17 -12.02
N TRP A 90 8.86 -3.37 -11.97
CA TRP A 90 7.48 -3.84 -11.80
C TRP A 90 7.01 -4.76 -12.91
N LYS A 91 7.46 -4.52 -14.15
CA LYS A 91 7.16 -5.39 -15.29
C LYS A 91 7.72 -6.80 -15.08
N SER A 92 8.99 -6.92 -14.72
CA SER A 92 9.61 -8.23 -14.44
C SER A 92 8.97 -8.92 -13.24
N LYS A 93 8.57 -8.16 -12.23
CA LYS A 93 7.86 -8.70 -11.05
C LYS A 93 6.49 -9.25 -11.44
N ALA A 94 5.71 -8.51 -12.20
CA ALA A 94 4.41 -8.94 -12.70
C ALA A 94 4.52 -10.19 -13.59
N LEU A 95 5.51 -10.27 -14.47
CA LEU A 95 5.72 -11.44 -15.31
C LEU A 95 6.03 -12.71 -14.50
N ARG A 96 6.82 -12.58 -13.42
CA ARG A 96 7.10 -13.72 -12.51
C ARG A 96 5.84 -14.20 -11.79
N GLU A 97 4.98 -13.27 -11.34
CA GLU A 97 3.69 -13.65 -10.73
C GLU A 97 2.78 -14.37 -11.72
N LEU A 98 2.78 -13.95 -12.99
CA LEU A 98 2.02 -14.64 -14.05
C LEU A 98 2.50 -16.08 -14.29
N ASP A 99 3.78 -16.38 -14.08
CA ASP A 99 4.31 -17.73 -14.26
C ASP A 99 3.74 -18.75 -13.26
N SER A 100 3.18 -18.29 -12.14
CA SER A 100 2.47 -19.13 -11.17
C SER A 100 1.04 -19.47 -11.56
N LEU A 101 0.47 -18.82 -12.58
CA LEU A 101 -0.90 -19.01 -13.02
C LEU A 101 -1.01 -20.16 -14.04
N PRO A 102 -2.21 -20.80 -14.13
CA PRO A 102 -2.50 -21.73 -15.23
C PRO A 102 -2.25 -21.07 -16.60
N SER A 103 -1.71 -21.83 -17.56
CA SER A 103 -1.28 -21.30 -18.87
C SER A 103 -2.40 -20.58 -19.63
N ASN A 104 -3.62 -21.12 -19.60
CA ASN A 104 -4.78 -20.52 -20.27
C ASN A 104 -5.13 -19.12 -19.70
N ILE A 105 -4.97 -18.92 -18.40
CA ILE A 105 -5.21 -17.61 -17.74
C ILE A 105 -4.07 -16.67 -18.06
N LYS A 106 -2.81 -17.14 -17.97
CA LYS A 106 -1.62 -16.39 -18.34
C LYS A 106 -1.71 -15.85 -19.77
N ASP A 107 -2.09 -16.68 -20.72
CA ASP A 107 -2.20 -16.30 -22.12
C ASP A 107 -3.25 -15.22 -22.34
N ILE A 108 -4.43 -15.33 -21.70
CA ILE A 108 -5.47 -14.29 -21.75
C ILE A 108 -4.96 -12.96 -21.22
N ILE A 109 -4.23 -12.96 -20.11
CA ILE A 109 -3.66 -11.72 -19.52
C ILE A 109 -2.63 -11.12 -20.46
N LEU A 110 -1.71 -11.91 -21.01
CA LEU A 110 -0.65 -11.43 -21.89
C LEU A 110 -1.18 -10.90 -23.23
N GLU A 111 -2.25 -11.48 -23.76
CA GLU A 111 -2.93 -11.01 -24.98
C GLU A 111 -3.64 -9.66 -24.80
N ASN A 112 -4.02 -9.31 -23.57
CA ASN A 112 -4.80 -8.13 -23.26
C ASN A 112 -4.01 -7.04 -22.48
N THR A 113 -2.69 -7.19 -22.36
CA THR A 113 -1.84 -6.25 -21.62
C THR A 113 -0.53 -6.00 -22.36
N ASP A 114 0.11 -4.86 -22.07
CA ASP A 114 1.44 -4.49 -22.62
C ASP A 114 2.61 -5.01 -21.76
N LEU A 115 2.44 -6.19 -21.14
CA LEU A 115 3.47 -6.77 -20.26
C LEU A 115 4.62 -7.47 -21.00
N ILE A 116 4.46 -7.71 -22.28
CA ILE A 116 5.47 -8.34 -23.15
C ILE A 116 6.40 -7.27 -23.76
#